data_b7bebacfdc7bb84a749f34300a72409a
#
_entry.id   b7bebacfdc7bb84a749f34300a72409a
#
_cell.length_a   1.000
_cell.length_b   1.000
_cell.length_c   1.000
_cell.angle_alpha   90.00
_cell.angle_beta   90.00
_cell.angle_gamma   90.00
#
_symmetry.space_group_name_H-M   'P 1'
#
loop_
_entity.id
_entity.type
_entity.pdbx_description
1 polymer ?
#
loop_
_entity_poly.entity_id
_entity_poly.type
_entity_poly.pdbx_seq_one_letter_code
_entity_poly.pdbx_strand_id
1 'polypeptide(L)'
;MNLEAFLRDVLTPLLDHPEAFRVEIAGEGRKRDVLVFADPKDRGRIIGKHGRMISALRTLCKTAGEKAGLTVDLELYDGDEA
;
A
#
# COMPACT_ATOMS: atom_id res chain seq x y z
N MET A 1 -4.62 -13.46 -5.47
CA MET A 1 -4.53 -12.04 -5.85
C MET A 1 -3.10 -11.57 -5.66
N ASN A 2 -2.61 -10.80 -6.62
CA ASN A 2 -1.29 -10.18 -6.50
C ASN A 2 -1.47 -8.79 -5.89
N LEU A 3 -1.05 -8.64 -4.63
CA LEU A 3 -1.24 -7.38 -3.90
C LEU A 3 -0.48 -6.23 -4.54
N GLU A 4 0.73 -6.49 -5.03
CA GLU A 4 1.48 -5.42 -5.65
C GLU A 4 0.78 -4.92 -6.91
N ALA A 5 0.33 -5.84 -7.77
CA ALA A 5 -0.36 -5.45 -9.00
C ALA A 5 -1.66 -4.71 -8.69
N PHE A 6 -2.40 -5.18 -7.69
CA PHE A 6 -3.62 -4.52 -7.27
C PHE A 6 -3.36 -3.09 -6.83
N LEU A 7 -2.37 -2.90 -5.95
CA LEU A 7 -2.08 -1.57 -5.43
C LEU A 7 -1.57 -0.65 -6.53
N ARG A 8 -0.75 -1.17 -7.44
CA ARG A 8 -0.24 -0.39 -8.55
C ARG A 8 -1.37 0.05 -9.47
N ASP A 9 -2.26 -0.88 -9.81
CA ASP A 9 -3.35 -0.58 -10.74
C ASP A 9 -4.33 0.43 -10.15
N VAL A 10 -4.56 0.38 -8.85
CA VAL A 10 -5.48 1.31 -8.19
C VAL A 10 -4.83 2.67 -7.97
N LEU A 11 -3.57 2.71 -7.57
CA LEU A 11 -2.95 3.94 -7.09
C LEU A 11 -2.24 4.74 -8.15
N THR A 12 -1.51 4.09 -9.08
CA THR A 12 -0.71 4.86 -10.03
C THR A 12 -1.52 5.84 -10.88
N PRO A 13 -2.77 5.53 -11.27
CA PRO A 13 -3.56 6.52 -12.01
C PRO A 13 -3.88 7.79 -11.22
N LEU A 14 -3.74 7.74 -9.90
CA LEU A 14 -4.03 8.89 -9.03
C LEU A 14 -2.81 9.76 -8.79
N LEU A 15 -1.63 9.30 -9.19
CA LEU A 15 -0.37 9.93 -8.80
C LEU A 15 0.16 10.82 -9.90
N ASP A 16 0.82 11.92 -9.52
CA ASP A 16 1.52 12.79 -10.45
C ASP A 16 2.90 12.22 -10.79
N HIS A 17 3.44 11.39 -9.90
CA HIS A 17 4.78 10.82 -10.07
C HIS A 17 4.71 9.30 -9.96
N PRO A 18 3.98 8.64 -10.89
CA PRO A 18 3.81 7.18 -10.79
C PRO A 18 5.12 6.40 -10.92
N GLU A 19 6.13 7.01 -11.52
CA GLU A 19 7.43 6.36 -11.66
C GLU A 19 8.12 6.17 -10.31
N ALA A 20 7.72 6.94 -9.29
CA ALA A 20 8.29 6.80 -7.95
C ALA A 20 7.53 5.81 -7.09
N PHE A 21 6.44 5.27 -7.60
CA PHE A 21 5.63 4.32 -6.84
C PHE A 21 6.32 2.96 -6.78
N ARG A 22 6.37 2.39 -5.58
CA ARG A 22 6.98 1.09 -5.39
C ARG A 22 6.30 0.39 -4.23
N VAL A 23 6.20 -0.92 -4.32
CA VAL A 23 5.66 -1.75 -3.26
C VAL A 23 6.70 -2.80 -2.88
N GLU A 24 6.97 -2.94 -1.60
CA GLU A 24 7.83 -3.99 -1.09
C GLU A 24 7.00 -4.87 -0.16
N ILE A 25 7.15 -6.17 -0.32
CA ILE A 25 6.42 -7.14 0.49
C ILE A 25 7.43 -8.04 1.18
N ALA A 26 7.31 -8.13 2.50
CA ALA A 26 8.18 -8.97 3.32
C ALA A 26 7.31 -9.77 4.28
N GLY A 27 7.90 -10.79 4.88
CA GLY A 27 7.18 -11.56 5.89
C GLY A 27 7.67 -12.98 5.99
N GLU A 28 7.19 -13.65 7.01
CA GLU A 28 7.50 -15.06 7.27
C GLU A 28 6.21 -15.77 7.64
N GLY A 29 6.15 -17.06 7.29
CA GLY A 29 4.99 -17.86 7.63
C GLY A 29 3.74 -17.27 7.04
N ARG A 30 2.78 -16.91 7.90
CA ARG A 30 1.51 -16.35 7.44
C ARG A 30 1.47 -14.83 7.50
N LYS A 31 2.57 -14.18 7.92
CA LYS A 31 2.60 -12.73 8.02
C LYS A 31 3.15 -12.11 6.76
N ARG A 32 2.50 -11.04 6.32
CA ARG A 32 2.99 -10.24 5.19
C ARG A 32 2.93 -8.77 5.55
N ASP A 33 4.05 -8.09 5.39
CA ASP A 33 4.14 -6.65 5.58
C ASP A 33 4.27 -6.01 4.21
N VAL A 34 3.32 -5.16 3.86
CA VAL A 34 3.28 -4.49 2.57
C VAL A 34 3.66 -3.05 2.79
N LEU A 35 4.78 -2.62 2.22
CA LEU A 35 5.28 -1.27 2.38
C LEU A 35 5.18 -0.55 1.04
N VAL A 36 4.44 0.55 1.04
CA VAL A 36 4.19 1.34 -0.17
C VAL A 36 5.07 2.58 -0.14
N PHE A 37 5.76 2.83 -1.25
CA PHE A 37 6.60 4.02 -1.43
C PHE A 37 6.01 4.88 -2.54
N ALA A 38 6.04 6.19 -2.34
CA ALA A 38 5.59 7.14 -3.34
C ALA A 38 6.36 8.42 -3.17
N ASP A 39 6.31 9.26 -4.20
CA ASP A 39 6.85 10.62 -4.11
C ASP A 39 6.17 11.33 -2.95
N PRO A 40 6.93 12.10 -2.13
CA PRO A 40 6.31 12.80 -1.01
C PRO A 40 5.12 13.65 -1.39
N LYS A 41 5.12 14.20 -2.61
CA LYS A 41 4.01 15.03 -3.08
C LYS A 41 2.75 14.23 -3.37
N ASP A 42 2.89 12.92 -3.57
CA ASP A 42 1.76 12.06 -3.87
C ASP A 42 1.20 11.34 -2.64
N ARG A 43 1.90 11.41 -1.52
CA ARG A 43 1.47 10.67 -0.32
C ARG A 43 0.10 11.06 0.14
N GLY A 44 -0.23 12.35 0.06
CA GLY A 44 -1.55 12.82 0.47
C GLY A 44 -2.67 12.17 -0.32
N ARG A 45 -2.43 11.86 -1.58
CA ARG A 45 -3.43 11.20 -2.42
C ARG A 45 -3.66 9.76 -2.02
N ILE A 46 -2.59 9.09 -1.58
CA ILE A 46 -2.69 7.71 -1.12
C ILE A 46 -3.39 7.66 0.24
N ILE A 47 -3.07 8.61 1.12
CA ILE A 47 -3.73 8.69 2.42
C ILE A 47 -5.20 9.03 2.25
N GLY A 48 -5.47 10.01 1.39
CA GLY A 48 -6.83 10.44 1.11
C GLY A 48 -7.36 11.35 2.19
N LYS A 49 -8.55 11.91 1.93
CA LYS A 49 -9.18 12.84 2.85
C LYS A 49 -9.50 12.13 4.15
N HIS A 50 -9.03 12.68 5.26
CA HIS A 50 -9.23 12.11 6.61
C HIS A 50 -8.68 10.68 6.73
N GLY A 51 -7.70 10.32 5.88
CA GLY A 51 -7.09 9.00 5.93
C GLY A 51 -7.97 7.89 5.41
N ARG A 52 -9.05 8.22 4.67
CA ARG A 52 -10.01 7.21 4.25
C ARG A 52 -9.48 6.27 3.17
N MET A 53 -8.65 6.78 2.26
CA MET A 53 -8.12 5.94 1.21
C MET A 53 -7.18 4.88 1.78
N ILE A 54 -6.23 5.30 2.61
CA ILE A 54 -5.27 4.34 3.17
C ILE A 54 -5.96 3.34 4.08
N SER A 55 -6.98 3.79 4.80
CA SER A 55 -7.76 2.90 5.66
C SER A 55 -8.49 1.83 4.83
N ALA A 56 -9.09 2.26 3.71
CA ALA A 56 -9.76 1.31 2.81
C ALA A 56 -8.79 0.32 2.21
N LEU A 57 -7.61 0.78 1.81
CA LEU A 57 -6.59 -0.10 1.25
C LEU A 57 -6.13 -1.14 2.26
N ARG A 58 -5.95 -0.73 3.52
CA ARG A 58 -5.59 -1.66 4.59
C ARG A 58 -6.65 -2.74 4.74
N THR A 59 -7.91 -2.34 4.75
CA THR A 59 -9.01 -3.28 4.91
C THR A 59 -9.06 -4.26 3.73
N LEU A 60 -8.92 -3.76 2.52
CA LEU A 60 -8.96 -4.63 1.35
C LEU A 60 -7.81 -5.63 1.33
N CYS A 61 -6.61 -5.17 1.64
CA CYS A 61 -5.45 -6.06 1.66
C CYS A 61 -5.57 -7.10 2.77
N LYS A 62 -6.05 -6.68 3.93
CA LYS A 62 -6.25 -7.59 5.05
C LYS A 62 -7.26 -8.67 4.69
N THR A 63 -8.38 -8.26 4.11
CA THR A 63 -9.44 -9.20 3.75
C THR A 63 -8.97 -10.18 2.68
N ALA A 64 -8.26 -9.67 1.66
CA ALA A 64 -7.73 -10.54 0.62
C ALA A 64 -6.72 -11.53 1.18
N GLY A 65 -5.89 -11.07 2.12
CA GLY A 65 -4.92 -11.92 2.77
C GLY A 65 -5.56 -13.02 3.58
N GLU A 66 -6.62 -12.69 4.32
CA GLU A 66 -7.32 -13.67 5.14
C GLU A 66 -7.86 -14.82 4.31
N LYS A 67 -8.33 -14.52 3.12
CA LYS A 67 -8.82 -15.57 2.22
C LYS A 67 -7.71 -16.52 1.79
N ALA A 68 -6.48 -16.05 1.78
CA ALA A 68 -5.33 -16.87 1.44
C ALA A 68 -4.63 -17.44 2.68
N GLY A 69 -5.20 -17.23 3.86
CA GLY A 69 -4.60 -17.71 5.10
C GLY A 69 -3.46 -16.84 5.59
N LEU A 70 -3.40 -15.58 5.16
CA LEU A 70 -2.32 -14.68 5.51
C LEU A 70 -2.83 -13.52 6.38
N THR A 71 -1.93 -13.00 7.21
CA THR A 71 -2.17 -11.76 7.95
C THR A 71 -1.38 -10.67 7.24
N VAL A 72 -2.08 -9.69 6.66
CA VAL A 72 -1.46 -8.65 5.85
C VAL A 72 -1.58 -7.30 6.53
N ASP A 73 -0.44 -6.63 6.72
CA ASP A 73 -0.39 -5.26 7.22
C ASP A 73 0.16 -4.37 6.13
N LEU A 74 -0.50 -3.24 5.91
CA LEU A 74 -0.10 -2.28 4.88
C LEU A 74 0.33 -0.98 5.53
N GLU A 75 1.49 -0.46 5.13
CA GLU A 75 2.01 0.81 5.60
C GLU A 75 2.46 1.66 4.42
N LEU A 76 2.25 2.95 4.55
CA LEU A 76 2.81 3.91 3.61
C LEU A 76 4.10 4.46 4.21
N TYR A 77 5.20 4.31 3.47
CA TYR A 77 6.49 4.77 3.94
C TYR A 77 6.51 6.31 3.94
N ASP A 78 6.88 6.88 5.07
CA ASP A 78 6.99 8.34 5.19
C ASP A 78 8.29 8.74 5.89
N GLY A 79 9.28 7.88 5.85
CA GLY A 79 10.54 8.07 6.55
C GLY A 79 11.62 8.77 5.75
N ASP A 80 11.24 9.63 4.84
CA ASP A 80 12.19 10.31 3.98
C ASP A 80 12.88 11.49 4.65
N GLU A 81 12.40 11.88 5.78
CA GLU A 81 13.04 12.96 6.52
C GLU A 81 14.35 12.45 7.07
N ALA A 82 15.29 13.20 6.95
CA ALA A 82 16.58 12.83 7.49
C ALA A 82 16.59 12.98 8.99
#